data_7a9bffabb10571ec9e2eea56fd5f4055
#
_entry.id   7a9bffabb10571ec9e2eea56fd5f4055
#
_cell.length_a   1.000
_cell.length_b   1.000
_cell.length_c   1.000
_cell.angle_alpha   90.00
_cell.angle_beta   90.00
_cell.angle_gamma   90.00
#
_symmetry.space_group_name_H-M   'P 1'
#
loop_
_entity.id
_entity.type
_entity.pdbx_description
1 polymer ?
#
loop_
_entity_poly.entity_id
_entity_poly.type
_entity_poly.pdbx_seq_one_letter_code
_entity_poly.pdbx_strand_id
1 'polypeptide(L)'
;MDLSDRTVLVAGGTSGIGRELARRFAAAGSTVAVGGRSPQALAELAAEGFGTVSVDVTDSASVAAARDTVLARYPELDTVVITSGVMLLEDLRDPAHFEAAATTIDTNLLGTIRVVDAFTPHLIQRGAGTFVTVTSGIAFLPFPPMPGYAASKAAVHAYSEALRAQLDGTGVGVVELVPPAVATAGQEKVNPHALPLDDFATEVMHLLAQDPTPHEILVQGVLAHRWAERDGTYDDLVAQRSQALAMLPGRQG
;
A
#
# COMPACT_ATOMS: atom_id res chain seq x y z
N MET A 1 -15.19 9.24 2.28
CA MET A 1 -15.18 9.90 0.94
C MET A 1 -16.29 9.33 0.07
N ASP A 2 -16.82 10.11 -0.87
CA ASP A 2 -17.68 9.55 -1.90
C ASP A 2 -16.83 8.66 -2.84
N LEU A 3 -17.28 7.45 -3.10
CA LEU A 3 -16.57 6.47 -3.94
C LEU A 3 -17.20 6.34 -5.34
N SER A 4 -18.30 7.03 -5.61
CA SER A 4 -19.09 6.85 -6.84
C SER A 4 -18.65 7.73 -8.03
N ASP A 5 -17.89 8.79 -7.78
CA ASP A 5 -17.50 9.77 -8.82
C ASP A 5 -16.05 10.21 -8.67
N ARG A 6 -15.16 9.23 -8.46
CA ARG A 6 -13.72 9.48 -8.36
C ARG A 6 -13.01 9.17 -9.65
N THR A 7 -11.92 9.88 -9.88
CA THR A 7 -10.91 9.48 -10.86
C THR A 7 -9.67 9.01 -10.10
N VAL A 8 -9.43 7.70 -10.14
CA VAL A 8 -8.48 7.00 -9.27
C VAL A 8 -7.30 6.47 -10.08
N LEU A 9 -6.09 6.74 -9.61
CA LEU A 9 -4.90 6.00 -10.01
C LEU A 9 -4.54 4.99 -8.91
N VAL A 10 -4.38 3.72 -9.26
CA VAL A 10 -3.83 2.70 -8.36
C VAL A 10 -2.41 2.34 -8.81
N ALA A 11 -1.40 2.95 -8.20
CA ALA A 11 0.01 2.63 -8.44
C ALA A 11 0.37 1.33 -7.71
N GLY A 12 0.71 0.27 -8.48
CA GLY A 12 0.87 -1.10 -7.96
C GLY A 12 -0.41 -1.94 -8.05
N GLY A 13 -1.37 -1.53 -8.86
CA GLY A 13 -2.69 -2.17 -9.00
C GLY A 13 -2.73 -3.42 -9.88
N THR A 14 -1.60 -3.99 -10.30
CA THR A 14 -1.58 -5.14 -11.22
C THR A 14 -1.84 -6.48 -10.53
N SER A 15 -1.80 -6.54 -9.21
CA SER A 15 -2.03 -7.78 -8.44
C SER A 15 -2.52 -7.50 -7.01
N GLY A 16 -2.91 -8.55 -6.31
CA GLY A 16 -3.21 -8.54 -4.88
C GLY A 16 -4.18 -7.43 -4.45
N ILE A 17 -3.88 -6.77 -3.35
CA ILE A 17 -4.70 -5.71 -2.76
C ILE A 17 -4.97 -4.58 -3.77
N GLY A 18 -3.95 -4.15 -4.52
CA GLY A 18 -4.11 -3.06 -5.48
C GLY A 18 -5.09 -3.38 -6.60
N ARG A 19 -5.01 -4.61 -7.18
CA ARG A 19 -5.94 -5.04 -8.24
C ARG A 19 -7.37 -5.14 -7.71
N GLU A 20 -7.53 -5.66 -6.50
CA GLU A 20 -8.86 -5.77 -5.89
C GLU A 20 -9.45 -4.40 -5.58
N LEU A 21 -8.68 -3.48 -5.01
CA LEU A 21 -9.15 -2.11 -4.77
C LEU A 21 -9.52 -1.40 -6.07
N ALA A 22 -8.74 -1.57 -7.15
CA ALA A 22 -9.07 -1.01 -8.46
C ALA A 22 -10.45 -1.50 -8.94
N ARG A 23 -10.74 -2.80 -8.80
CA ARG A 23 -12.05 -3.38 -9.14
C ARG A 23 -13.17 -2.82 -8.27
N ARG A 24 -12.94 -2.68 -6.96
CA ARG A 24 -13.93 -2.13 -6.02
C ARG A 24 -14.26 -0.66 -6.30
N PHE A 25 -13.25 0.16 -6.57
CA PHE A 25 -13.48 1.55 -6.99
C PHE A 25 -14.28 1.64 -8.29
N ALA A 26 -13.94 0.81 -9.29
CA ALA A 26 -14.67 0.76 -10.55
C ALA A 26 -16.13 0.29 -10.34
N ALA A 27 -16.35 -0.73 -9.52
CA ALA A 27 -17.69 -1.23 -9.19
C ALA A 27 -18.52 -0.20 -8.42
N ALA A 28 -17.88 0.70 -7.67
CA ALA A 28 -18.53 1.81 -6.99
C ALA A 28 -18.87 3.00 -7.92
N GLY A 29 -18.44 2.96 -9.20
CA GLY A 29 -18.71 4.00 -10.19
C GLY A 29 -17.54 4.93 -10.51
N SER A 30 -16.37 4.72 -9.89
CA SER A 30 -15.16 5.51 -10.17
C SER A 30 -14.55 5.18 -11.53
N THR A 31 -13.91 6.19 -12.17
CA THR A 31 -12.99 5.99 -13.28
C THR A 31 -11.64 5.57 -12.74
N VAL A 32 -11.12 4.42 -13.18
CA VAL A 32 -9.89 3.85 -12.60
C VAL A 32 -8.79 3.66 -13.65
N ALA A 33 -7.61 4.17 -13.34
CA ALA A 33 -6.35 3.86 -14.02
C ALA A 33 -5.48 2.98 -13.11
N VAL A 34 -4.82 1.98 -13.68
CA VAL A 34 -3.94 1.04 -12.98
C VAL A 34 -2.51 1.18 -13.48
N GLY A 35 -1.60 1.42 -12.55
CA GLY A 35 -0.17 1.48 -12.80
C GLY A 35 0.58 0.24 -12.34
N GLY A 36 1.58 -0.19 -13.13
CA GLY A 36 2.45 -1.29 -12.75
C GLY A 36 3.52 -1.61 -13.78
N ARG A 37 4.39 -2.59 -13.48
CA ARG A 37 5.56 -2.94 -14.30
C ARG A 37 5.30 -4.03 -15.32
N SER A 38 4.33 -4.92 -15.08
CA SER A 38 4.09 -6.10 -15.94
C SER A 38 3.25 -5.72 -17.15
N PRO A 39 3.81 -5.75 -18.38
CA PRO A 39 3.04 -5.48 -19.59
C PRO A 39 1.86 -6.45 -19.76
N GLN A 40 2.06 -7.72 -19.40
CA GLN A 40 1.01 -8.74 -19.48
C GLN A 40 -0.15 -8.42 -18.56
N ALA A 41 0.13 -8.14 -17.26
CA ALA A 41 -0.92 -7.82 -16.30
C ALA A 41 -1.66 -6.50 -16.65
N LEU A 42 -0.95 -5.52 -17.21
CA LEU A 42 -1.56 -4.28 -17.71
C LEU A 42 -2.47 -4.55 -18.93
N ALA A 43 -2.08 -5.44 -19.84
CA ALA A 43 -2.91 -5.82 -21.00
C ALA A 43 -4.19 -6.58 -20.53
N GLU A 44 -4.08 -7.45 -19.54
CA GLU A 44 -5.25 -8.13 -18.94
C GLU A 44 -6.23 -7.11 -18.34
N LEU A 45 -5.73 -6.15 -17.56
CA LEU A 45 -6.56 -5.09 -16.97
C LEU A 45 -7.16 -4.15 -18.01
N ALA A 46 -6.43 -3.85 -19.09
CA ALA A 46 -6.99 -3.08 -20.20
C ALA A 46 -8.15 -3.83 -20.87
N ALA A 47 -8.08 -5.16 -21.00
CA ALA A 47 -9.17 -6.00 -21.50
C ALA A 47 -10.37 -6.05 -20.55
N GLU A 48 -10.15 -5.86 -19.23
CA GLU A 48 -11.22 -5.68 -18.24
C GLU A 48 -11.86 -4.27 -18.29
N GLY A 49 -11.34 -3.34 -19.11
CA GLY A 49 -11.86 -1.98 -19.25
C GLY A 49 -11.15 -0.91 -18.44
N PHE A 50 -10.09 -1.24 -17.70
CA PHE A 50 -9.32 -0.26 -16.96
C PHE A 50 -8.42 0.60 -17.86
N GLY A 51 -8.20 1.84 -17.47
CA GLY A 51 -7.05 2.59 -17.95
C GLY A 51 -5.77 1.95 -17.41
N THR A 52 -4.72 1.88 -18.23
CA THR A 52 -3.44 1.29 -17.79
C THR A 52 -2.26 2.18 -18.11
N VAL A 53 -1.26 2.19 -17.23
CA VAL A 53 0.00 2.92 -17.42
C VAL A 53 1.17 2.08 -16.89
N SER A 54 2.26 2.04 -17.67
CA SER A 54 3.51 1.43 -17.20
C SER A 54 4.17 2.36 -16.19
N VAL A 55 4.52 1.84 -15.03
CA VAL A 55 5.26 2.59 -13.99
C VAL A 55 6.13 1.65 -13.16
N ASP A 56 7.40 2.01 -13.02
CA ASP A 56 8.31 1.48 -12.01
C ASP A 56 8.55 2.56 -10.96
N VAL A 57 8.08 2.33 -9.74
CA VAL A 57 8.20 3.30 -8.64
C VAL A 57 9.63 3.47 -8.14
N THR A 58 10.55 2.57 -8.53
CA THR A 58 11.98 2.68 -8.20
C THR A 58 12.73 3.61 -9.17
N ASP A 59 12.11 3.98 -10.29
CA ASP A 59 12.66 4.89 -11.30
C ASP A 59 11.87 6.21 -11.37
N SER A 60 12.51 7.30 -10.98
CA SER A 60 11.90 8.63 -10.99
C SER A 60 11.48 9.09 -12.40
N ALA A 61 12.21 8.70 -13.46
CA ALA A 61 11.86 9.03 -14.84
C ALA A 61 10.59 8.26 -15.27
N SER A 62 10.48 6.98 -14.88
CA SER A 62 9.28 6.18 -15.11
C SER A 62 8.06 6.77 -14.40
N VAL A 63 8.22 7.21 -13.14
CA VAL A 63 7.12 7.84 -12.38
C VAL A 63 6.69 9.16 -13.04
N ALA A 64 7.64 10.00 -13.49
CA ALA A 64 7.31 11.24 -14.17
C ALA A 64 6.57 11.00 -15.51
N ALA A 65 7.02 10.06 -16.31
CA ALA A 65 6.37 9.68 -17.57
C ALA A 65 4.95 9.11 -17.34
N ALA A 66 4.79 8.30 -16.29
CA ALA A 66 3.49 7.76 -15.89
C ALA A 66 2.53 8.88 -15.45
N ARG A 67 3.01 9.84 -14.64
CA ARG A 67 2.23 11.02 -14.25
C ARG A 67 1.73 11.78 -15.50
N ASP A 68 2.63 12.10 -16.43
CA ASP A 68 2.27 12.88 -17.63
C ASP A 68 1.22 12.13 -18.48
N THR A 69 1.39 10.82 -18.63
CA THR A 69 0.43 9.97 -19.35
C THR A 69 -0.94 9.94 -18.65
N VAL A 70 -0.94 9.78 -17.32
CA VAL A 70 -2.18 9.73 -16.54
C VAL A 70 -2.91 11.07 -16.57
N LEU A 71 -2.21 12.18 -16.32
CA LEU A 71 -2.84 13.51 -16.30
C LEU A 71 -3.32 13.98 -17.66
N ALA A 72 -2.65 13.59 -18.75
CA ALA A 72 -3.13 13.86 -20.10
C ALA A 72 -4.44 13.13 -20.43
N ARG A 73 -4.62 11.90 -19.90
CA ARG A 73 -5.80 11.09 -20.15
C ARG A 73 -6.92 11.32 -19.11
N TYR A 74 -6.54 11.63 -17.89
CA TYR A 74 -7.43 11.79 -16.74
C TYR A 74 -7.12 13.12 -16.02
N PRO A 75 -7.43 14.27 -16.64
CA PRO A 75 -7.17 15.59 -16.04
C PRO A 75 -7.95 15.82 -14.73
N GLU A 76 -9.02 15.05 -14.53
CA GLU A 76 -9.83 15.07 -13.32
C GLU A 76 -9.34 14.11 -12.21
N LEU A 77 -8.12 13.58 -12.32
CA LEU A 77 -7.55 12.70 -11.29
C LEU A 77 -7.61 13.38 -9.91
N ASP A 78 -8.25 12.71 -8.96
CA ASP A 78 -8.45 13.21 -7.61
C ASP A 78 -7.99 12.23 -6.50
N THR A 79 -7.75 10.97 -6.86
CA THR A 79 -7.38 9.95 -5.87
C THR A 79 -6.18 9.13 -6.36
N VAL A 80 -5.14 9.07 -5.54
CA VAL A 80 -3.93 8.28 -5.82
C VAL A 80 -3.73 7.24 -4.72
N VAL A 81 -3.95 5.96 -5.07
CA VAL A 81 -3.77 4.81 -4.18
C VAL A 81 -2.41 4.18 -4.45
N ILE A 82 -1.55 4.09 -3.45
CA ILE A 82 -0.16 3.64 -3.60
C ILE A 82 0.00 2.29 -2.92
N THR A 83 -0.14 1.22 -3.71
CA THR A 83 -0.04 -0.17 -3.24
C THR A 83 1.25 -0.86 -3.66
N SER A 84 2.11 -0.18 -4.43
CA SER A 84 3.40 -0.72 -4.84
C SER A 84 4.22 -1.13 -3.63
N GLY A 85 4.72 -2.37 -3.64
CA GLY A 85 5.54 -2.85 -2.54
C GLY A 85 6.03 -4.28 -2.78
N VAL A 86 7.13 -4.60 -2.13
CA VAL A 86 7.71 -5.94 -2.07
C VAL A 86 7.87 -6.33 -0.61
N MET A 87 7.87 -7.65 -0.37
CA MET A 87 7.97 -8.24 0.95
C MET A 87 8.98 -9.39 0.88
N LEU A 88 10.19 -9.16 1.36
CA LEU A 88 11.32 -10.07 1.25
C LEU A 88 11.71 -10.58 2.63
N LEU A 89 12.11 -11.87 2.69
CA LEU A 89 12.71 -12.46 3.88
C LEU A 89 14.16 -12.00 4.00
N GLU A 90 14.61 -11.77 5.25
CA GLU A 90 15.96 -11.32 5.54
C GLU A 90 16.53 -12.11 6.73
N ASP A 91 17.69 -12.71 6.58
CA ASP A 91 18.48 -13.24 7.70
C ASP A 91 19.64 -12.28 8.03
N LEU A 92 19.48 -11.49 9.08
CA LEU A 92 20.48 -10.47 9.48
C LEU A 92 21.85 -11.07 9.85
N ARG A 93 21.97 -12.40 9.95
CA ARG A 93 23.26 -13.10 10.14
C ARG A 93 24.02 -13.28 8.83
N ASP A 94 23.33 -13.17 7.67
CA ASP A 94 23.92 -13.26 6.35
C ASP A 94 24.13 -11.84 5.78
N PRO A 95 25.36 -11.38 5.54
CA PRO A 95 25.60 -10.06 4.95
C PRO A 95 24.88 -9.80 3.62
N ALA A 96 24.52 -10.85 2.87
CA ALA A 96 23.78 -10.73 1.61
C ALA A 96 22.32 -10.23 1.80
N HIS A 97 21.78 -10.24 3.03
CA HIS A 97 20.44 -9.71 3.34
C HIS A 97 20.29 -8.24 2.93
N PHE A 98 21.39 -7.47 2.88
CA PHE A 98 21.35 -6.03 2.59
C PHE A 98 20.72 -5.72 1.23
N GLU A 99 20.88 -6.55 0.22
CA GLU A 99 20.24 -6.37 -1.09
C GLU A 99 18.70 -6.43 -0.98
N ALA A 100 18.17 -7.35 -0.17
CA ALA A 100 16.75 -7.46 0.09
C ALA A 100 16.23 -6.23 0.87
N ALA A 101 16.98 -5.78 1.87
CA ALA A 101 16.66 -4.58 2.64
C ALA A 101 16.63 -3.34 1.73
N ALA A 102 17.68 -3.12 0.93
CA ALA A 102 17.77 -1.98 0.02
C ALA A 102 16.65 -1.97 -1.01
N THR A 103 16.35 -3.12 -1.64
CA THR A 103 15.23 -3.28 -2.58
C THR A 103 13.89 -2.97 -1.92
N THR A 104 13.71 -3.43 -0.69
CA THR A 104 12.47 -3.19 0.07
C THR A 104 12.28 -1.72 0.40
N ILE A 105 13.33 -1.05 0.87
CA ILE A 105 13.27 0.39 1.18
C ILE A 105 13.06 1.22 -0.09
N ASP A 106 13.78 0.94 -1.17
CA ASP A 106 13.64 1.69 -2.43
C ASP A 106 12.24 1.55 -3.02
N THR A 107 11.68 0.33 -3.02
CA THR A 107 10.33 0.10 -3.55
C THR A 107 9.24 0.67 -2.63
N ASN A 108 9.25 0.30 -1.36
CA ASN A 108 8.12 0.54 -0.46
C ASN A 108 8.08 1.98 0.06
N LEU A 109 9.25 2.54 0.41
CA LEU A 109 9.34 3.89 0.97
C LEU A 109 9.65 4.92 -0.10
N LEU A 110 10.80 4.82 -0.77
CA LEU A 110 11.18 5.83 -1.76
C LEU A 110 10.24 5.81 -2.97
N GLY A 111 9.74 4.64 -3.37
CA GLY A 111 8.73 4.51 -4.40
C GLY A 111 7.42 5.22 -4.03
N THR A 112 6.96 5.08 -2.78
CA THR A 112 5.79 5.83 -2.27
C THR A 112 6.04 7.33 -2.32
N ILE A 113 7.19 7.81 -1.86
CA ILE A 113 7.56 9.22 -1.88
C ILE A 113 7.59 9.77 -3.32
N ARG A 114 8.23 9.06 -4.26
CA ARG A 114 8.27 9.47 -5.68
C ARG A 114 6.88 9.63 -6.29
N VAL A 115 5.96 8.72 -5.98
CA VAL A 115 4.57 8.84 -6.47
C VAL A 115 3.86 10.02 -5.83
N VAL A 116 3.99 10.22 -4.53
CA VAL A 116 3.42 11.39 -3.83
C VAL A 116 3.95 12.68 -4.45
N ASP A 117 5.27 12.82 -4.57
CA ASP A 117 5.91 14.02 -5.12
C ASP A 117 5.42 14.32 -6.54
N ALA A 118 5.24 13.29 -7.37
CA ALA A 118 4.82 13.44 -8.76
C ALA A 118 3.38 13.99 -8.90
N PHE A 119 2.46 13.58 -8.01
CA PHE A 119 1.05 13.94 -8.12
C PHE A 119 0.61 15.08 -7.20
N THR A 120 1.38 15.42 -6.18
CA THR A 120 1.06 16.51 -5.22
C THR A 120 0.78 17.85 -5.91
N PRO A 121 1.58 18.33 -6.89
CA PRO A 121 1.30 19.62 -7.54
C PRO A 121 -0.06 19.64 -8.24
N HIS A 122 -0.44 18.55 -8.89
CA HIS A 122 -1.74 18.44 -9.56
C HIS A 122 -2.91 18.49 -8.57
N LEU A 123 -2.85 17.70 -7.48
CA LEU A 123 -3.92 17.66 -6.48
C LEU A 123 -4.06 19.00 -5.75
N ILE A 124 -2.95 19.67 -5.43
CA ILE A 124 -2.98 21.03 -4.83
C ILE A 124 -3.60 22.02 -5.82
N GLN A 125 -3.24 21.99 -7.10
CA GLN A 125 -3.80 22.87 -8.11
C GLN A 125 -5.31 22.68 -8.26
N ARG A 126 -5.81 21.45 -8.12
CA ARG A 126 -7.25 21.16 -8.08
C ARG A 126 -7.93 21.70 -6.82
N GLY A 127 -7.20 21.90 -5.73
CA GLY A 127 -7.75 22.25 -4.42
C GLY A 127 -8.59 21.14 -3.78
N ALA A 128 -8.51 19.92 -4.31
CA ALA A 128 -9.22 18.74 -3.82
C ALA A 128 -8.52 17.47 -4.28
N GLY A 129 -8.38 16.50 -3.39
CA GLY A 129 -7.84 15.19 -3.73
C GLY A 129 -7.50 14.35 -2.51
N THR A 130 -7.09 13.10 -2.74
CA THR A 130 -6.74 12.17 -1.67
C THR A 130 -5.58 11.28 -2.07
N PHE A 131 -4.56 11.22 -1.25
CA PHE A 131 -3.59 10.13 -1.26
C PHE A 131 -4.06 9.00 -0.33
N VAL A 132 -4.03 7.77 -0.82
CA VAL A 132 -4.20 6.55 -0.01
C VAL A 132 -2.88 5.82 0.00
N THR A 133 -2.12 5.97 1.08
CA THR A 133 -0.87 5.23 1.31
C THR A 133 -1.18 3.86 1.92
N VAL A 134 -0.36 2.86 1.62
CA VAL A 134 -0.57 1.50 2.15
C VAL A 134 0.61 1.10 3.02
N THR A 135 0.35 1.00 4.32
CA THR A 135 1.29 0.49 5.32
C THR A 135 1.05 -1.01 5.59
N SER A 136 1.04 -1.42 6.82
CA SER A 136 0.73 -2.78 7.29
C SER A 136 0.65 -2.80 8.82
N GLY A 137 -0.03 -3.76 9.39
CA GLY A 137 0.07 -4.06 10.82
C GLY A 137 1.50 -4.33 11.30
N ILE A 138 2.40 -4.72 10.38
CA ILE A 138 3.83 -4.92 10.67
C ILE A 138 4.56 -3.58 10.94
N ALA A 139 4.01 -2.44 10.53
CA ALA A 139 4.55 -1.12 10.88
C ALA A 139 4.53 -0.87 12.39
N PHE A 140 3.58 -1.45 13.08
CA PHE A 140 3.33 -1.27 14.52
C PHE A 140 3.78 -2.47 15.37
N LEU A 141 3.75 -3.67 14.78
CA LEU A 141 4.18 -4.90 15.42
C LEU A 141 5.09 -5.66 14.45
N PRO A 142 6.43 -5.55 14.56
CA PRO A 142 7.36 -6.09 13.58
C PRO A 142 7.25 -7.61 13.46
N PHE A 143 7.56 -8.09 12.26
CA PHE A 143 7.67 -9.51 11.96
C PHE A 143 9.15 -9.86 11.76
N PRO A 144 9.81 -10.55 12.71
CA PRO A 144 11.26 -10.72 12.74
C PRO A 144 11.92 -11.27 11.46
N PRO A 145 11.28 -12.15 10.65
CA PRO A 145 11.85 -12.59 9.37
C PRO A 145 11.89 -11.53 8.26
N MET A 146 11.28 -10.35 8.47
CA MET A 146 11.16 -9.30 7.46
C MET A 146 11.45 -7.91 8.03
N PRO A 147 12.64 -7.68 8.62
CA PRO A 147 12.95 -6.42 9.32
C PRO A 147 12.94 -5.20 8.40
N GLY A 148 13.46 -5.30 7.18
CA GLY A 148 13.42 -4.22 6.19
C GLY A 148 12.00 -3.88 5.75
N TYR A 149 11.13 -4.89 5.63
CA TYR A 149 9.71 -4.64 5.35
C TYR A 149 9.03 -3.91 6.50
N ALA A 150 9.23 -4.36 7.75
CA ALA A 150 8.70 -3.67 8.92
C ALA A 150 9.16 -2.22 9.00
N ALA A 151 10.47 -1.99 8.83
CA ALA A 151 11.07 -0.66 8.82
C ALA A 151 10.48 0.21 7.69
N SER A 152 10.33 -0.33 6.46
CA SER A 152 9.75 0.41 5.34
C SER A 152 8.31 0.85 5.63
N LYS A 153 7.48 -0.02 6.23
CA LYS A 153 6.08 0.28 6.52
C LYS A 153 5.91 1.24 7.70
N ALA A 154 6.77 1.14 8.73
CA ALA A 154 6.84 2.12 9.81
C ALA A 154 7.26 3.51 9.29
N ALA A 155 8.22 3.56 8.34
CA ALA A 155 8.62 4.80 7.71
C ALA A 155 7.51 5.42 6.84
N VAL A 156 6.74 4.61 6.09
CA VAL A 156 5.56 5.09 5.33
C VAL A 156 4.48 5.62 6.27
N HIS A 157 4.25 4.99 7.43
CA HIS A 157 3.34 5.51 8.46
C HIS A 157 3.77 6.93 8.90
N ALA A 158 5.01 7.07 9.37
CA ALA A 158 5.53 8.37 9.79
C ALA A 158 5.50 9.42 8.67
N TYR A 159 5.80 9.02 7.44
CA TYR A 159 5.71 9.89 6.25
C TYR A 159 4.26 10.33 5.99
N SER A 160 3.28 9.43 6.10
CA SER A 160 1.86 9.74 5.88
C SER A 160 1.33 10.75 6.91
N GLU A 161 1.74 10.62 8.18
CA GLU A 161 1.41 11.59 9.22
C GLU A 161 1.99 13.00 8.91
N ALA A 162 3.28 13.05 8.54
CA ALA A 162 3.93 14.32 8.18
C ALA A 162 3.33 14.92 6.90
N LEU A 163 3.03 14.10 5.89
CA LEU A 163 2.40 14.54 4.65
C LEU A 163 1.02 15.14 4.90
N ARG A 164 0.21 14.51 5.74
CA ARG A 164 -1.11 15.02 6.14
C ARG A 164 -1.01 16.40 6.75
N ALA A 165 -0.04 16.59 7.66
CA ALA A 165 0.18 17.90 8.30
C ALA A 165 0.66 18.97 7.30
N GLN A 166 1.51 18.61 6.33
CA GLN A 166 2.00 19.56 5.33
C GLN A 166 0.96 19.94 4.28
N LEU A 167 0.00 19.05 3.99
CA LEU A 167 -1.07 19.31 3.03
C LEU A 167 -2.33 19.92 3.67
N ASP A 168 -2.32 20.16 4.97
CA ASP A 168 -3.43 20.84 5.65
C ASP A 168 -3.73 22.19 5.01
N GLY A 169 -5.02 22.50 4.82
CA GLY A 169 -5.48 23.72 4.16
C GLY A 169 -5.36 23.74 2.63
N THR A 170 -4.77 22.73 1.99
CA THR A 170 -4.66 22.64 0.51
C THR A 170 -5.86 21.99 -0.16
N GLY A 171 -6.77 21.39 0.60
CA GLY A 171 -7.87 20.56 0.11
C GLY A 171 -7.46 19.11 -0.24
N VAL A 172 -6.18 18.74 -0.03
CA VAL A 172 -5.69 17.38 -0.29
C VAL A 172 -5.62 16.58 1.00
N GLY A 173 -6.39 15.48 1.05
CA GLY A 173 -6.40 14.56 2.18
C GLY A 173 -5.33 13.46 2.05
N VAL A 174 -4.94 12.90 3.19
CA VAL A 174 -4.06 11.71 3.27
C VAL A 174 -4.72 10.67 4.15
N VAL A 175 -5.00 9.51 3.59
CA VAL A 175 -5.58 8.35 4.26
C VAL A 175 -4.54 7.23 4.24
N GLU A 176 -4.34 6.59 5.38
CA GLU A 176 -3.45 5.45 5.51
C GLU A 176 -4.27 4.16 5.59
N LEU A 177 -4.10 3.26 4.63
CA LEU A 177 -4.64 1.92 4.69
C LEU A 177 -3.65 0.99 5.39
N VAL A 178 -4.10 0.30 6.45
CA VAL A 178 -3.28 -0.57 7.29
C VAL A 178 -3.76 -2.02 7.18
N PRO A 179 -3.27 -2.80 6.21
CA PRO A 179 -3.64 -4.20 6.08
C PRO A 179 -3.09 -5.09 7.19
N PRO A 180 -3.85 -6.11 7.64
CA PRO A 180 -3.29 -7.30 8.29
C PRO A 180 -2.60 -8.19 7.24
N ALA A 181 -2.28 -9.44 7.60
CA ALA A 181 -1.97 -10.46 6.60
C ALA A 181 -3.23 -10.74 5.76
N VAL A 182 -3.17 -10.53 4.45
CA VAL A 182 -4.26 -10.71 3.49
C VAL A 182 -3.92 -11.84 2.52
N ALA A 183 -4.87 -12.74 2.29
CA ALA A 183 -4.74 -13.87 1.38
C ALA A 183 -4.71 -13.38 -0.09
N THR A 184 -3.53 -12.97 -0.53
CA THR A 184 -3.23 -12.65 -1.93
C THR A 184 -2.52 -13.83 -2.60
N ALA A 185 -2.46 -13.86 -3.93
CA ALA A 185 -1.86 -14.96 -4.68
C ALA A 185 -0.44 -15.29 -4.16
N GLY A 186 -0.25 -16.49 -3.64
CA GLY A 186 0.99 -16.97 -3.02
C GLY A 186 1.08 -16.83 -1.50
N GLN A 187 0.30 -15.98 -0.86
CA GLN A 187 0.26 -15.82 0.60
C GLN A 187 -0.60 -16.89 1.29
N GLU A 188 -1.62 -17.40 0.65
CA GLU A 188 -2.53 -18.43 1.19
C GLU A 188 -1.79 -19.70 1.64
N LYS A 189 -0.67 -20.04 0.95
CA LYS A 189 0.16 -21.21 1.28
C LYS A 189 1.08 -20.97 2.47
N VAL A 190 1.38 -19.71 2.77
CA VAL A 190 2.34 -19.29 3.81
C VAL A 190 1.63 -18.97 5.12
N ASN A 191 0.45 -18.40 5.05
CA ASN A 191 -0.35 -18.04 6.23
C ASN A 191 -1.81 -18.46 6.06
N PRO A 192 -2.23 -19.62 6.60
CA PRO A 192 -3.61 -20.10 6.52
C PRO A 192 -4.61 -19.23 7.30
N HIS A 193 -4.12 -18.31 8.14
CA HIS A 193 -4.94 -17.38 8.91
C HIS A 193 -5.01 -15.99 8.27
N ALA A 194 -4.49 -15.82 7.05
CA ALA A 194 -4.59 -14.57 6.33
C ALA A 194 -6.07 -14.24 6.03
N LEU A 195 -6.44 -12.97 6.20
CA LEU A 195 -7.80 -12.51 5.92
C LEU A 195 -8.11 -12.69 4.43
N PRO A 196 -9.27 -13.29 4.05
CA PRO A 196 -9.67 -13.38 2.66
C PRO A 196 -9.66 -12.00 1.98
N LEU A 197 -9.14 -11.94 0.75
CA LEU A 197 -8.96 -10.68 0.02
C LEU A 197 -10.30 -9.94 -0.20
N ASP A 198 -11.36 -10.69 -0.47
CA ASP A 198 -12.71 -10.16 -0.69
C ASP A 198 -13.28 -9.52 0.58
N ASP A 199 -13.15 -10.20 1.73
CA ASP A 199 -13.59 -9.69 3.04
C ASP A 199 -12.80 -8.42 3.42
N PHE A 200 -11.48 -8.48 3.24
CA PHE A 200 -10.60 -7.32 3.45
C PHE A 200 -11.03 -6.12 2.61
N ALA A 201 -11.20 -6.31 1.29
CA ALA A 201 -11.56 -5.23 0.39
C ALA A 201 -12.96 -4.66 0.71
N THR A 202 -13.91 -5.51 1.09
CA THR A 202 -15.26 -5.09 1.49
C THR A 202 -15.21 -4.17 2.72
N GLU A 203 -14.46 -4.55 3.76
CA GLU A 203 -14.29 -3.72 4.95
C GLU A 203 -13.56 -2.42 4.64
N VAL A 204 -12.51 -2.45 3.81
CA VAL A 204 -11.78 -1.26 3.37
C VAL A 204 -12.69 -0.26 2.68
N MET A 205 -13.49 -0.71 1.70
CA MET A 205 -14.40 0.19 0.98
C MET A 205 -15.46 0.78 1.90
N HIS A 206 -15.99 0.00 2.86
CA HIS A 206 -16.90 0.49 3.88
C HIS A 206 -16.27 1.60 4.74
N LEU A 207 -15.03 1.41 5.21
CA LEU A 207 -14.33 2.39 6.03
C LEU A 207 -13.96 3.65 5.22
N LEU A 208 -13.52 3.50 3.97
CA LEU A 208 -13.24 4.63 3.08
C LEU A 208 -14.48 5.48 2.81
N ALA A 209 -15.66 4.85 2.73
CA ALA A 209 -16.94 5.55 2.48
C ALA A 209 -17.47 6.33 3.69
N GLN A 210 -16.88 6.18 4.88
CA GLN A 210 -17.32 6.95 6.07
C GLN A 210 -17.12 8.45 5.88
N ASP A 211 -18.00 9.25 6.51
CA ASP A 211 -17.92 10.71 6.53
C ASP A 211 -17.89 11.21 8.00
N PRO A 212 -16.80 11.83 8.47
CA PRO A 212 -15.53 11.99 7.76
C PRO A 212 -14.80 10.64 7.56
N THR A 213 -14.06 10.53 6.46
CA THR A 213 -13.20 9.37 6.23
C THR A 213 -12.12 9.30 7.32
N PRO A 214 -11.92 8.15 7.98
CA PRO A 214 -10.85 8.01 8.97
C PRO A 214 -9.46 8.25 8.37
N HIS A 215 -8.56 8.82 9.15
CA HIS A 215 -7.16 9.00 8.72
C HIS A 215 -6.42 7.67 8.54
N GLU A 216 -6.73 6.69 9.40
CA GLU A 216 -6.24 5.32 9.30
C GLU A 216 -7.42 4.39 9.00
N ILE A 217 -7.33 3.64 7.92
CA ILE A 217 -8.28 2.57 7.57
C ILE A 217 -7.80 1.29 8.26
N LEU A 218 -8.34 1.03 9.43
CA LEU A 218 -7.98 -0.10 10.28
C LEU A 218 -9.05 -1.18 10.17
N VAL A 219 -8.82 -2.20 9.34
CA VAL A 219 -9.70 -3.36 9.31
C VAL A 219 -9.60 -4.16 10.62
N GLN A 220 -10.67 -4.86 10.99
CA GLN A 220 -10.76 -5.56 12.29
C GLN A 220 -9.52 -6.45 12.56
N GLY A 221 -9.01 -7.14 11.54
CA GLY A 221 -7.87 -8.06 11.66
C GLY A 221 -6.54 -7.39 12.01
N VAL A 222 -6.42 -6.05 11.96
CA VAL A 222 -5.16 -5.34 12.25
C VAL A 222 -5.16 -4.69 13.64
N LEU A 223 -6.29 -4.56 14.30
CA LEU A 223 -6.43 -3.77 15.53
C LEU A 223 -5.50 -4.25 16.65
N ALA A 224 -5.33 -5.56 16.82
CA ALA A 224 -4.41 -6.13 17.80
C ALA A 224 -2.95 -5.74 17.56
N HIS A 225 -2.55 -5.54 16.31
CA HIS A 225 -1.20 -5.08 15.96
C HIS A 225 -1.04 -3.58 16.17
N ARG A 226 -2.02 -2.80 15.70
CA ARG A 226 -2.00 -1.34 15.81
C ARG A 226 -1.96 -0.85 17.25
N TRP A 227 -2.63 -1.57 18.14
CA TRP A 227 -2.79 -1.16 19.53
C TRP A 227 -2.00 -2.00 20.54
N ALA A 228 -1.06 -2.85 20.09
CA ALA A 228 -0.29 -3.76 20.93
C ALA A 228 0.44 -3.06 22.09
N GLU A 229 1.08 -1.91 21.83
CA GLU A 229 1.76 -1.13 22.87
C GLU A 229 0.76 -0.54 23.88
N ARG A 230 -0.33 0.06 23.38
CA ARG A 230 -1.40 0.62 24.23
C ARG A 230 -2.03 -0.43 25.12
N ASP A 231 -2.23 -1.64 24.59
CA ASP A 231 -2.94 -2.73 25.25
C ASP A 231 -1.98 -3.60 26.11
N GLY A 232 -0.67 -3.27 26.13
CA GLY A 232 0.36 -3.97 26.92
C GLY A 232 0.67 -5.40 26.45
N THR A 233 0.34 -5.73 25.20
CA THR A 233 0.52 -7.06 24.59
C THR A 233 1.73 -7.13 23.65
N TYR A 234 2.44 -6.03 23.47
CA TYR A 234 3.50 -5.90 22.43
C TYR A 234 4.61 -6.96 22.58
N ASP A 235 5.19 -7.09 23.77
CA ASP A 235 6.33 -7.99 24.00
C ASP A 235 5.93 -9.46 23.79
N ASP A 236 4.75 -9.86 24.28
CA ASP A 236 4.22 -11.22 24.09
C ASP A 236 3.98 -11.54 22.60
N LEU A 237 3.41 -10.59 21.86
CA LEU A 237 3.16 -10.75 20.43
C LEU A 237 4.46 -10.77 19.62
N VAL A 238 5.46 -9.97 19.98
CA VAL A 238 6.79 -10.03 19.35
C VAL A 238 7.46 -11.36 19.63
N ALA A 239 7.40 -11.86 20.88
CA ALA A 239 7.94 -13.17 21.24
C ALA A 239 7.27 -14.31 20.45
N GLN A 240 5.94 -14.28 20.33
CA GLN A 240 5.19 -15.22 19.51
C GLN A 240 5.63 -15.18 18.03
N ARG A 241 5.75 -13.99 17.45
CA ARG A 241 6.17 -13.80 16.06
C ARG A 241 7.61 -14.21 15.80
N SER A 242 8.46 -14.17 16.83
CA SER A 242 9.85 -14.62 16.73
C SER A 242 9.99 -16.11 16.44
N GLN A 243 8.96 -16.92 16.72
CA GLN A 243 8.92 -18.34 16.32
C GLN A 243 9.01 -18.50 14.79
N ALA A 244 8.53 -17.51 14.02
CA ALA A 244 8.62 -17.52 12.56
C ALA A 244 10.06 -17.39 12.03
N LEU A 245 11.06 -17.09 12.87
CA LEU A 245 12.48 -17.14 12.48
C LEU A 245 12.90 -18.53 12.02
N ALA A 246 12.18 -19.59 12.40
CA ALA A 246 12.38 -20.95 11.87
C ALA A 246 12.13 -21.04 10.34
N MET A 247 11.47 -20.07 9.74
CA MET A 247 11.30 -20.00 8.27
C MET A 247 12.60 -19.63 7.54
N LEU A 248 13.57 -19.04 8.25
CA LEU A 248 14.83 -18.64 7.64
C LEU A 248 15.76 -19.85 7.45
N PRO A 249 16.51 -19.92 6.34
CA PRO A 249 17.43 -21.02 6.07
C PRO A 249 18.43 -21.24 7.21
N GLY A 250 18.67 -22.50 7.58
CA GLY A 250 19.63 -22.87 8.61
C GLY A 250 19.22 -22.55 10.06
N ARG A 251 17.96 -22.18 10.30
CA ARG A 251 17.40 -22.00 11.66
C ARG A 251 16.48 -23.15 12.11
N GLN A 252 16.48 -24.27 11.36
CA GLN A 252 15.83 -25.48 11.85
C GLN A 252 16.74 -26.11 12.91
N GLY A 253 16.40 -25.94 14.16
CA GLY A 253 17.04 -26.55 15.31
C GLY A 253 16.03 -26.79 16.40
#